data_9d5d7a68d6cee3ea09ee4a5d82e2c26c
#
_entry.id   9d5d7a68d6cee3ea09ee4a5d82e2c26c
#
_cell.length_a   1.000
_cell.length_b   1.000
_cell.length_c   1.000
_cell.angle_alpha   90.00
_cell.angle_beta   90.00
_cell.angle_gamma   90.00
#
_symmetry.space_group_name_H-M   'P 1'
#
loop_
_entity.id
_entity.type
_entity.pdbx_description
1 polymer ?
#
loop_
_entity_poly.entity_id
_entity_poly.type
_entity_poly.pdbx_seq_one_letter_code
_entity_poly.pdbx_strand_id
1 'polypeptide(L)'
;MEVGPGPGGLTRALLATGAADVTVVEIDERAVAAMRELQVEAGTRLRVVAGDAMAFDLAGLVPAPRQAVANLPYNLASPLLVGWLRQASLWERLTLMFQLEVAERICAMPASPAYGRLAVLAQWCCGAELRLRIPPAAFVPPPKVWSAVVVLTPHAAQPEAALFATMERLTAAAFGQRRKMLRGALRGLGGEALLERAGIEPERRAETLAVAEFDRLARLL
;
A
#
# COMPACT_ATOMS: atom_id res chain seq x y z
N MET A 1 5.03 13.17 4.87
CA MET A 1 3.85 12.86 5.73
C MET A 1 4.13 11.59 6.51
N GLU A 2 3.67 11.53 7.75
CA GLU A 2 3.65 10.32 8.58
C GLU A 2 2.21 10.01 9.03
N VAL A 3 1.81 8.74 8.97
CA VAL A 3 0.51 8.28 9.48
C VAL A 3 0.75 7.39 10.69
N GLY A 4 0.07 7.69 11.80
CA GLY A 4 0.20 6.98 13.06
C GLY A 4 1.56 7.20 13.74
N PRO A 5 1.95 8.45 14.05
CA PRO A 5 3.24 8.77 14.69
C PRO A 5 3.39 8.16 16.09
N GLY A 6 2.26 7.85 16.77
CA GLY A 6 2.28 7.42 18.15
C GLY A 6 3.05 8.41 19.04
N PRO A 7 4.00 7.95 19.87
CA PRO A 7 4.78 8.84 20.73
C PRO A 7 5.86 9.68 20.01
N GLY A 8 5.96 9.59 18.67
CA GLY A 8 6.80 10.46 17.84
C GLY A 8 8.24 10.01 17.63
N GLY A 9 8.55 8.75 17.86
CA GLY A 9 9.91 8.23 17.64
C GLY A 9 10.35 8.39 16.17
N LEU A 10 9.52 7.98 15.23
CA LEU A 10 9.81 8.14 13.80
C LEU A 10 9.69 9.61 13.37
N THR A 11 8.72 10.36 13.91
CA THR A 11 8.57 11.79 13.63
C THR A 11 9.84 12.58 13.96
N ARG A 12 10.46 12.33 15.13
CA ARG A 12 11.73 12.97 15.53
C ARG A 12 12.86 12.63 14.55
N ALA A 13 12.93 11.39 14.12
CA ALA A 13 13.92 10.96 13.13
C ALA A 13 13.70 11.65 11.77
N LEU A 14 12.44 11.79 11.32
CA LEU A 14 12.10 12.52 10.09
C LEU A 14 12.45 13.99 10.18
N LEU A 15 12.19 14.66 11.32
CA LEU A 15 12.58 16.04 11.55
C LEU A 15 14.10 16.24 11.59
N ALA A 16 14.86 15.21 12.01
CA ALA A 16 16.32 15.24 12.00
C ALA A 16 16.93 15.06 10.60
N THR A 17 16.14 14.59 9.62
CA THR A 17 16.55 14.54 8.21
C THR A 17 16.41 15.91 7.56
N GLY A 18 16.78 16.03 6.30
CA GLY A 18 16.57 17.27 5.51
C GLY A 18 15.12 17.51 5.06
N ALA A 19 14.10 16.85 5.67
CA ALA A 19 12.70 17.08 5.35
C ALA A 19 12.32 18.54 5.66
N ALA A 20 11.77 19.24 4.66
CA ALA A 20 11.34 20.63 4.83
C ALA A 20 10.17 20.72 5.80
N ASP A 21 9.15 19.86 5.58
CA ASP A 21 7.95 19.82 6.38
C ASP A 21 7.57 18.37 6.71
N VAL A 22 7.10 18.13 7.93
CA VAL A 22 6.54 16.87 8.39
C VAL A 22 5.09 17.09 8.80
N THR A 23 4.14 16.50 8.10
CA THR A 23 2.73 16.46 8.53
C THR A 23 2.45 15.09 9.10
N VAL A 24 1.92 15.04 10.32
CA VAL A 24 1.49 13.79 10.98
C VAL A 24 -0.01 13.73 11.07
N VAL A 25 -0.60 12.53 10.87
CA VAL A 25 -2.03 12.26 11.05
C VAL A 25 -2.17 11.20 12.13
N GLU A 26 -2.92 11.51 13.20
CA GLU A 26 -3.06 10.63 14.37
C GLU A 26 -4.49 10.68 14.92
N ILE A 27 -5.03 9.52 15.28
CA ILE A 27 -6.37 9.38 15.84
C ILE A 27 -6.37 9.29 17.37
N ASP A 28 -5.30 8.78 17.98
CA ASP A 28 -5.19 8.67 19.44
C ASP A 28 -4.92 10.05 20.06
N GLU A 29 -5.83 10.51 20.92
CA GLU A 29 -5.73 11.84 21.55
C GLU A 29 -4.46 12.02 22.39
N ARG A 30 -3.94 10.95 23.03
CA ARG A 30 -2.72 11.01 23.82
C ARG A 30 -1.49 11.19 22.92
N ALA A 31 -1.48 10.48 21.79
CA ALA A 31 -0.43 10.64 20.81
C ALA A 31 -0.51 12.01 20.12
N VAL A 32 -1.72 12.51 19.83
CA VAL A 32 -1.93 13.89 19.34
C VAL A 32 -1.37 14.91 20.34
N ALA A 33 -1.62 14.74 21.65
CA ALA A 33 -1.08 15.64 22.67
C ALA A 33 0.47 15.64 22.66
N ALA A 34 1.09 14.45 22.63
CA ALA A 34 2.55 14.33 22.55
C ALA A 34 3.12 14.97 21.26
N MET A 35 2.42 14.82 20.12
CA MET A 35 2.80 15.44 18.86
C MET A 35 2.69 16.97 18.90
N ARG A 36 1.70 17.52 19.61
CA ARG A 36 1.57 18.97 19.80
C ARG A 36 2.69 19.55 20.67
N GLU A 37 3.14 18.81 21.69
CA GLU A 37 4.32 19.20 22.46
C GLU A 37 5.57 19.23 21.55
N LEU A 38 5.78 18.19 20.74
CA LEU A 38 6.87 18.16 19.77
C LEU A 38 6.75 19.28 18.72
N GLN A 39 5.53 19.66 18.34
CA GLN A 39 5.28 20.76 17.41
C GLN A 39 5.76 22.09 17.96
N VAL A 40 5.64 22.34 19.27
CA VAL A 40 6.17 23.56 19.91
C VAL A 40 7.68 23.65 19.72
N GLU A 41 8.41 22.54 19.86
CA GLU A 41 9.85 22.46 19.66
C GLU A 41 10.24 22.58 18.17
N ALA A 42 9.51 21.89 17.29
CA ALA A 42 9.81 21.83 15.84
C ALA A 42 9.35 23.08 15.07
N GLY A 43 8.49 23.89 15.67
CA GLY A 43 7.90 25.08 15.05
C GLY A 43 7.08 24.74 13.81
N THR A 44 7.23 25.54 12.75
CA THR A 44 6.49 25.38 11.49
C THR A 44 6.82 24.13 10.71
N ARG A 45 7.91 23.43 11.05
CA ARG A 45 8.33 22.20 10.37
C ARG A 45 7.46 20.97 10.71
N LEU A 46 6.67 21.01 11.77
CA LEU A 46 5.76 19.95 12.14
C LEU A 46 4.33 20.45 12.13
N ARG A 47 3.47 19.78 11.37
CA ARG A 47 2.02 19.98 11.37
C ARG A 47 1.31 18.75 11.91
N VAL A 48 0.45 18.94 12.93
CA VAL A 48 -0.32 17.85 13.54
C VAL A 48 -1.77 17.92 13.09
N VAL A 49 -2.28 16.86 12.49
CA VAL A 49 -3.66 16.66 12.07
C VAL A 49 -4.26 15.55 12.93
N ALA A 50 -5.25 15.90 13.77
CA ALA A 50 -5.94 14.93 14.59
C ALA A 50 -7.12 14.32 13.81
N GLY A 51 -7.20 12.99 13.75
CA GLY A 51 -8.29 12.27 13.13
C GLY A 51 -7.89 10.96 12.45
N ASP A 52 -8.89 10.29 11.90
CA ASP A 52 -8.70 9.03 11.18
C ASP A 52 -8.09 9.27 9.80
N ALA A 53 -6.92 8.69 9.55
CA ALA A 53 -6.23 8.79 8.27
C ALA A 53 -7.07 8.24 7.09
N MET A 54 -7.99 7.32 7.34
CA MET A 54 -8.90 6.79 6.32
C MET A 54 -9.98 7.80 5.90
N ALA A 55 -10.23 8.84 6.70
CA ALA A 55 -11.24 9.87 6.42
C ALA A 55 -10.68 11.09 5.67
N PHE A 56 -9.35 11.18 5.51
CA PHE A 56 -8.71 12.33 4.88
C PHE A 56 -8.25 12.03 3.45
N ASP A 57 -8.29 13.05 2.60
CA ASP A 57 -7.44 13.10 1.41
C ASP A 57 -6.00 13.42 1.86
N LEU A 58 -5.23 12.36 2.11
CA LEU A 58 -3.87 12.48 2.65
C LEU A 58 -2.94 13.27 1.73
N ALA A 59 -3.09 13.14 0.43
CA ALA A 59 -2.27 13.89 -0.53
C ALA A 59 -2.57 15.39 -0.51
N GLY A 60 -3.83 15.76 -0.27
CA GLY A 60 -4.23 17.16 -0.13
C GLY A 60 -3.70 17.84 1.14
N LEU A 61 -3.25 17.07 2.15
CA LEU A 61 -2.71 17.64 3.38
C LEU A 61 -1.27 18.14 3.27
N VAL A 62 -0.53 17.74 2.23
CA VAL A 62 0.89 18.07 2.07
C VAL A 62 1.20 18.61 0.67
N PRO A 63 2.09 19.60 0.54
CA PRO A 63 2.51 20.10 -0.76
C PRO A 63 3.33 19.04 -1.52
N ALA A 64 3.37 19.17 -2.85
CA ALA A 64 4.30 18.38 -3.66
C ALA A 64 5.72 19.01 -3.56
N PRO A 65 6.80 18.22 -3.66
CA PRO A 65 6.85 16.75 -3.79
C PRO A 65 6.50 16.04 -2.47
N ARG A 66 5.77 14.89 -2.56
CA ARG A 66 5.19 14.20 -1.40
C ARG A 66 5.82 12.84 -1.18
N GLN A 67 6.15 12.55 0.07
CA GLN A 67 6.51 11.19 0.51
C GLN A 67 5.69 10.81 1.72
N ALA A 68 5.22 9.55 1.76
CA ALA A 68 4.56 8.99 2.93
C ALA A 68 5.51 8.01 3.63
N VAL A 69 5.58 8.14 4.95
CA VAL A 69 6.31 7.22 5.83
C VAL A 69 5.37 6.79 6.92
N ALA A 70 5.25 5.49 7.21
CA ALA A 70 4.36 5.05 8.26
C ALA A 70 4.77 3.71 8.87
N ASN A 71 4.69 3.67 10.21
CA ASN A 71 4.66 2.45 10.98
C ASN A 71 3.20 2.17 11.39
N LEU A 72 2.45 1.51 10.49
CA LEU A 72 1.00 1.37 10.61
C LEU A 72 0.60 0.24 11.56
N PRO A 73 -0.52 0.41 12.29
CA PRO A 73 -1.20 -0.71 12.89
C PRO A 73 -1.55 -1.76 11.83
N TYR A 74 -1.26 -3.03 12.10
CA TYR A 74 -1.33 -4.09 11.08
C TYR A 74 -2.70 -4.28 10.43
N ASN A 75 -3.78 -3.99 11.17
CA ASN A 75 -5.15 -4.07 10.65
C ASN A 75 -5.49 -2.94 9.67
N LEU A 76 -4.83 -1.80 9.73
CA LEU A 76 -5.07 -0.63 8.87
C LEU A 76 -4.09 -0.55 7.68
N ALA A 77 -2.98 -1.27 7.75
CA ALA A 77 -1.88 -1.16 6.79
C ALA A 77 -2.31 -1.48 5.35
N SER A 78 -3.07 -2.56 5.13
CA SER A 78 -3.52 -2.94 3.78
C SER A 78 -4.59 -2.00 3.20
N PRO A 79 -5.64 -1.61 3.94
CA PRO A 79 -6.60 -0.60 3.48
C PRO A 79 -5.94 0.74 3.13
N LEU A 80 -5.05 1.26 3.96
CA LEU A 80 -4.32 2.50 3.70
C LEU A 80 -3.43 2.37 2.46
N LEU A 81 -2.72 1.25 2.30
CA LEU A 81 -1.92 1.01 1.11
C LEU A 81 -2.78 1.10 -0.15
N VAL A 82 -3.93 0.43 -0.19
CA VAL A 82 -4.84 0.50 -1.35
C VAL A 82 -5.32 1.93 -1.60
N GLY A 83 -5.61 2.71 -0.56
CA GLY A 83 -5.93 4.13 -0.66
C GLY A 83 -4.81 4.94 -1.34
N TRP A 84 -3.55 4.75 -0.93
CA TRP A 84 -2.40 5.40 -1.56
C TRP A 84 -2.17 4.94 -3.00
N LEU A 85 -2.38 3.65 -3.30
CA LEU A 85 -2.23 3.14 -4.67
C LEU A 85 -3.26 3.74 -5.64
N ARG A 86 -4.47 4.07 -5.19
CA ARG A 86 -5.48 4.77 -6.02
C ARG A 86 -5.03 6.18 -6.41
N GLN A 87 -4.15 6.77 -5.65
CA GLN A 87 -3.61 8.11 -5.83
C GLN A 87 -2.08 8.08 -6.02
N ALA A 88 -1.53 6.98 -6.56
CA ALA A 88 -0.09 6.77 -6.62
C ALA A 88 0.65 7.91 -7.36
N SER A 89 0.03 8.50 -8.39
CA SER A 89 0.59 9.64 -9.14
C SER A 89 0.87 10.89 -8.28
N LEU A 90 0.24 11.00 -7.11
CA LEU A 90 0.40 12.14 -6.21
C LEU A 90 1.61 12.00 -5.27
N TRP A 91 2.26 10.83 -5.26
CA TRP A 91 3.35 10.51 -4.35
C TRP A 91 4.65 10.24 -5.10
N GLU A 92 5.78 10.68 -4.56
CA GLU A 92 7.10 10.29 -5.06
C GLU A 92 7.54 8.92 -4.50
N ARG A 93 7.17 8.65 -3.25
CA ARG A 93 7.58 7.44 -2.54
C ARG A 93 6.67 7.17 -1.35
N LEU A 94 6.44 5.88 -1.12
CA LEU A 94 5.79 5.39 0.09
C LEU A 94 6.77 4.44 0.79
N THR A 95 7.12 4.73 2.04
CA THR A 95 8.00 3.91 2.87
C THR A 95 7.19 3.40 4.06
N LEU A 96 6.72 2.17 3.96
CA LEU A 96 5.69 1.65 4.84
C LEU A 96 6.16 0.39 5.56
N MET A 97 5.89 0.30 6.85
CA MET A 97 6.17 -0.90 7.62
C MET A 97 4.92 -1.78 7.72
N PHE A 98 5.12 -3.08 7.51
CA PHE A 98 4.10 -4.12 7.57
C PHE A 98 4.60 -5.30 8.41
N GLN A 99 3.69 -6.22 8.78
CA GLN A 99 4.12 -7.57 9.14
C GLN A 99 4.90 -8.19 7.99
N LEU A 100 5.93 -8.98 8.29
CA LEU A 100 6.79 -9.58 7.27
C LEU A 100 5.99 -10.35 6.21
N GLU A 101 4.98 -11.12 6.61
CA GLU A 101 4.11 -11.85 5.68
C GLU A 101 3.39 -10.93 4.71
N VAL A 102 2.90 -9.76 5.17
CA VAL A 102 2.22 -8.78 4.32
C VAL A 102 3.22 -8.11 3.37
N ALA A 103 4.41 -7.77 3.85
CA ALA A 103 5.49 -7.22 3.03
C ALA A 103 5.92 -8.20 1.91
N GLU A 104 6.04 -9.48 2.26
CA GLU A 104 6.36 -10.55 1.29
C GLU A 104 5.23 -10.71 0.25
N ARG A 105 3.96 -10.57 0.65
CA ARG A 105 2.82 -10.57 -0.30
C ARG A 105 2.85 -9.37 -1.24
N ILE A 106 3.22 -8.17 -0.76
CA ILE A 106 3.32 -6.95 -1.60
C ILE A 106 4.41 -7.12 -2.67
N CYS A 107 5.55 -7.70 -2.29
CA CYS A 107 6.72 -7.86 -3.16
C CYS A 107 6.76 -9.22 -3.89
N ALA A 108 5.72 -10.05 -3.77
CA ALA A 108 5.70 -11.41 -4.31
C ALA A 108 5.71 -11.42 -5.84
N MET A 109 6.48 -12.33 -6.41
CA MET A 109 6.53 -12.57 -7.86
C MET A 109 5.42 -13.53 -8.31
N PRO A 110 4.96 -13.45 -9.55
CA PRO A 110 4.05 -14.43 -10.13
C PRO A 110 4.53 -15.88 -9.88
N ALA A 111 3.59 -16.79 -9.70
CA ALA A 111 3.80 -18.20 -9.38
C ALA A 111 4.43 -18.49 -8.01
N SER A 112 4.75 -17.48 -7.19
CA SER A 112 5.20 -17.70 -5.82
C SER A 112 4.00 -17.93 -4.88
N PRO A 113 4.18 -18.65 -3.75
CA PRO A 113 3.11 -18.94 -2.80
C PRO A 113 2.46 -17.68 -2.19
N ALA A 114 3.21 -16.60 -2.04
CA ALA A 114 2.76 -15.34 -1.46
C ALA A 114 2.04 -14.43 -2.48
N TYR A 115 2.15 -14.71 -3.80
CA TYR A 115 1.57 -13.89 -4.84
C TYR A 115 0.04 -13.86 -4.77
N GLY A 116 -0.53 -12.67 -4.88
CA GLY A 116 -1.96 -12.48 -4.76
C GLY A 116 -2.41 -11.07 -5.10
N ARG A 117 -3.67 -10.76 -4.76
CA ARG A 117 -4.30 -9.47 -5.05
C ARG A 117 -3.44 -8.26 -4.68
N LEU A 118 -2.81 -8.30 -3.50
CA LEU A 118 -2.03 -7.16 -3.01
C LEU A 118 -0.75 -6.94 -3.82
N ALA A 119 -0.09 -8.03 -4.25
CA ALA A 119 1.06 -7.96 -5.16
C ALA A 119 0.68 -7.32 -6.49
N VAL A 120 -0.43 -7.76 -7.09
CA VAL A 120 -0.89 -7.22 -8.39
C VAL A 120 -1.17 -5.73 -8.28
N LEU A 121 -1.96 -5.29 -7.29
CA LEU A 121 -2.32 -3.88 -7.13
C LEU A 121 -1.09 -3.01 -6.85
N ALA A 122 -0.20 -3.45 -5.95
CA ALA A 122 0.99 -2.69 -5.61
C ALA A 122 1.96 -2.56 -6.77
N GLN A 123 2.28 -3.69 -7.44
CA GLN A 123 3.25 -3.72 -8.53
C GLN A 123 2.71 -3.18 -9.85
N TRP A 124 1.39 -3.07 -9.99
CA TRP A 124 0.77 -2.39 -11.13
C TRP A 124 0.93 -0.86 -11.07
N CYS A 125 0.93 -0.29 -9.86
CA CYS A 125 1.07 1.14 -9.64
C CYS A 125 2.49 1.57 -9.29
N CYS A 126 3.31 0.67 -8.71
CA CYS A 126 4.60 1.01 -8.13
C CYS A 126 5.64 -0.10 -8.36
N GLY A 127 6.91 0.26 -8.45
CA GLY A 127 8.00 -0.63 -8.09
C GLY A 127 7.95 -0.90 -6.59
N ALA A 128 7.92 -2.18 -6.18
CA ALA A 128 7.80 -2.58 -4.78
C ALA A 128 9.06 -3.32 -4.32
N GLU A 129 9.72 -2.82 -3.28
CA GLU A 129 10.97 -3.39 -2.78
C GLU A 129 10.91 -3.61 -1.26
N LEU A 130 11.19 -4.83 -0.80
CA LEU A 130 11.41 -5.13 0.61
C LEU A 130 12.83 -4.69 0.99
N ARG A 131 12.93 -3.63 1.78
CA ARG A 131 14.21 -2.97 2.11
C ARG A 131 14.81 -3.40 3.44
N LEU A 132 13.99 -3.70 4.43
CA LEU A 132 14.47 -4.00 5.78
C LEU A 132 13.57 -5.03 6.44
N ARG A 133 14.15 -6.02 7.09
CA ARG A 133 13.45 -6.92 8.02
C ARG A 133 13.78 -6.53 9.44
N ILE A 134 12.76 -6.43 10.30
CA ILE A 134 12.88 -5.93 11.67
C ILE A 134 12.39 -7.03 12.63
N PRO A 135 13.27 -7.51 13.54
CA PRO A 135 12.88 -8.56 14.48
C PRO A 135 11.93 -8.00 15.56
N PRO A 136 11.10 -8.85 16.18
CA PRO A 136 10.21 -8.45 17.26
C PRO A 136 10.92 -7.71 18.40
N ALA A 137 12.14 -8.08 18.73
CA ALA A 137 12.94 -7.47 19.80
C ALA A 137 13.27 -5.99 19.59
N ALA A 138 13.07 -5.46 18.36
CA ALA A 138 13.27 -4.04 18.07
C ALA A 138 12.12 -3.14 18.56
N PHE A 139 11.04 -3.72 19.08
CA PHE A 139 9.84 -3.00 19.51
C PHE A 139 9.55 -3.16 21.01
N VAL A 140 8.91 -2.16 21.59
CA VAL A 140 8.43 -2.19 22.99
C VAL A 140 6.96 -1.74 23.00
N PRO A 141 6.05 -2.63 23.37
CA PRO A 141 6.20 -4.07 23.56
C PRO A 141 6.51 -4.83 22.27
N PRO A 142 7.19 -5.98 22.32
CA PRO A 142 7.53 -6.74 21.13
C PRO A 142 6.28 -7.37 20.50
N PRO A 143 6.07 -7.25 19.16
CA PRO A 143 5.03 -7.96 18.46
C PRO A 143 5.34 -9.47 18.40
N LYS A 144 4.31 -10.29 18.07
CA LYS A 144 4.48 -11.75 17.95
C LYS A 144 5.20 -12.18 16.66
N VAL A 145 5.31 -11.30 15.69
CA VAL A 145 5.82 -11.59 14.34
C VAL A 145 6.82 -10.55 13.89
N TRP A 146 7.67 -10.92 12.95
CA TRP A 146 8.60 -10.01 12.30
C TRP A 146 7.86 -8.93 11.53
N SER A 147 8.47 -7.78 11.43
CA SER A 147 8.05 -6.68 10.57
C SER A 147 9.02 -6.51 9.40
N ALA A 148 8.58 -5.80 8.38
CA ALA A 148 9.46 -5.39 7.30
C ALA A 148 9.03 -4.03 6.74
N VAL A 149 10.02 -3.28 6.25
CA VAL A 149 9.80 -2.02 5.53
C VAL A 149 9.78 -2.31 4.04
N VAL A 150 8.70 -1.88 3.39
CA VAL A 150 8.54 -1.88 1.94
C VAL A 150 8.64 -0.46 1.43
N VAL A 151 9.44 -0.26 0.40
CA VAL A 151 9.49 0.98 -0.36
C VAL A 151 8.72 0.77 -1.67
N LEU A 152 7.75 1.65 -1.90
CA LEU A 152 6.95 1.68 -3.12
C LEU A 152 7.27 2.98 -3.86
N THR A 153 7.74 2.84 -5.09
CA THR A 153 8.03 3.98 -5.97
C THR A 153 7.03 3.97 -7.11
N PRO A 154 6.11 4.94 -7.18
CA PRO A 154 5.12 5.00 -8.24
C PRO A 154 5.72 5.00 -9.63
N HIS A 155 5.11 4.27 -10.56
CA HIS A 155 5.49 4.31 -11.98
C HIS A 155 5.14 5.67 -12.58
N ALA A 156 5.86 6.08 -13.63
CA ALA A 156 5.59 7.35 -14.32
C ALA A 156 4.18 7.37 -14.95
N ALA A 157 3.74 6.25 -15.52
CA ALA A 157 2.38 6.09 -16.02
C ALA A 157 1.51 5.42 -14.96
N GLN A 158 0.41 6.05 -14.60
CA GLN A 158 -0.54 5.55 -13.60
C GLN A 158 -1.89 5.24 -14.24
N PRO A 159 -2.62 4.22 -13.76
CA PRO A 159 -3.95 3.92 -14.22
C PRO A 159 -4.94 5.02 -13.82
N GLU A 160 -5.95 5.25 -14.67
CA GLU A 160 -7.08 6.08 -14.32
C GLU A 160 -7.93 5.44 -13.20
N ALA A 161 -8.64 6.26 -12.42
CA ALA A 161 -9.43 5.80 -11.27
C ALA A 161 -10.48 4.72 -11.64
N ALA A 162 -11.13 4.85 -12.79
CA ALA A 162 -12.09 3.86 -13.28
C ALA A 162 -11.44 2.50 -13.57
N LEU A 163 -10.24 2.53 -14.17
CA LEU A 163 -9.47 1.31 -14.46
C LEU A 163 -8.95 0.68 -13.16
N PHE A 164 -8.55 1.49 -12.18
CA PHE A 164 -8.15 0.99 -10.87
C PHE A 164 -9.30 0.24 -10.18
N ALA A 165 -10.51 0.80 -10.17
CA ALA A 165 -11.70 0.13 -9.62
C ALA A 165 -12.02 -1.19 -10.34
N THR A 166 -11.81 -1.24 -11.66
CA THR A 166 -11.97 -2.47 -12.46
C THR A 166 -10.91 -3.51 -12.07
N MET A 167 -9.65 -3.11 -11.92
CA MET A 167 -8.57 -3.99 -11.46
C MET A 167 -8.83 -4.54 -10.04
N GLU A 168 -9.38 -3.74 -9.14
CA GLU A 168 -9.77 -4.21 -7.81
C GLU A 168 -10.83 -5.31 -7.86
N ARG A 169 -11.86 -5.14 -8.70
CA ARG A 169 -12.91 -6.15 -8.91
C ARG A 169 -12.35 -7.41 -9.56
N LEU A 170 -11.54 -7.25 -10.60
CA LEU A 170 -10.90 -8.34 -11.32
C LEU A 170 -10.03 -9.19 -10.38
N THR A 171 -9.13 -8.55 -9.64
CA THR A 171 -8.22 -9.25 -8.73
C THR A 171 -8.95 -9.88 -7.55
N ALA A 172 -10.02 -9.25 -7.04
CA ALA A 172 -10.89 -9.85 -6.02
C ALA A 172 -11.57 -11.12 -6.52
N ALA A 173 -12.10 -11.12 -7.75
CA ALA A 173 -12.71 -12.30 -8.36
C ALA A 173 -11.67 -13.40 -8.63
N ALA A 174 -10.54 -13.05 -9.24
CA ALA A 174 -9.49 -14.00 -9.61
C ALA A 174 -8.87 -14.73 -8.41
N PHE A 175 -8.57 -14.00 -7.32
CA PHE A 175 -7.94 -14.55 -6.11
C PHE A 175 -8.95 -14.99 -5.04
N GLY A 176 -10.22 -14.63 -5.16
CA GLY A 176 -11.27 -15.03 -4.23
C GLY A 176 -11.52 -16.55 -4.19
N GLN A 177 -11.15 -17.25 -5.26
CA GLN A 177 -11.28 -18.70 -5.40
C GLN A 177 -9.96 -19.34 -5.85
N ARG A 178 -8.93 -19.20 -5.02
CA ARG A 178 -7.52 -19.53 -5.33
C ARG A 178 -7.29 -20.90 -5.97
N ARG A 179 -8.11 -21.92 -5.67
CA ARG A 179 -7.97 -23.27 -6.24
C ARG A 179 -8.65 -23.44 -7.60
N LYS A 180 -9.46 -22.48 -8.06
CA LYS A 180 -10.16 -22.57 -9.35
C LYS A 180 -9.28 -22.04 -10.49
N MET A 181 -9.52 -22.60 -11.68
CA MET A 181 -9.03 -22.06 -12.96
C MET A 181 -9.70 -20.71 -13.24
N LEU A 182 -9.02 -19.85 -14.00
CA LEU A 182 -9.49 -18.49 -14.29
C LEU A 182 -10.89 -18.45 -14.93
N ARG A 183 -11.20 -19.38 -15.86
CA ARG A 183 -12.53 -19.46 -16.48
C ARG A 183 -13.65 -19.57 -15.44
N GLY A 184 -13.41 -20.29 -14.35
CA GLY A 184 -14.37 -20.44 -13.26
C GLY A 184 -14.36 -19.26 -12.29
N ALA A 185 -13.18 -18.72 -11.96
CA ALA A 185 -13.04 -17.60 -11.05
C ALA A 185 -13.62 -16.29 -11.63
N LEU A 186 -13.46 -16.09 -12.94
CA LEU A 186 -13.89 -14.88 -13.66
C LEU A 186 -15.26 -15.03 -14.34
N ARG A 187 -16.03 -16.08 -14.05
CA ARG A 187 -17.35 -16.30 -14.70
C ARG A 187 -18.26 -15.07 -14.64
N GLY A 188 -18.29 -14.35 -13.52
CA GLY A 188 -19.09 -13.13 -13.36
C GLY A 188 -18.55 -11.90 -14.10
N LEU A 189 -17.36 -12.00 -14.71
CA LEU A 189 -16.69 -10.93 -15.45
C LEU A 189 -16.47 -11.28 -16.92
N GLY A 190 -17.17 -12.27 -17.45
CA GLY A 190 -17.07 -12.68 -18.85
C GLY A 190 -16.37 -14.04 -19.06
N GLY A 191 -15.78 -14.63 -18.00
CA GLY A 191 -15.27 -16.01 -18.01
C GLY A 191 -14.27 -16.29 -19.13
N GLU A 192 -14.53 -17.38 -19.88
CA GLU A 192 -13.64 -17.87 -20.95
C GLU A 192 -13.52 -16.86 -22.10
N ALA A 193 -14.63 -16.25 -22.52
CA ALA A 193 -14.62 -15.28 -23.62
C ALA A 193 -13.75 -14.02 -23.31
N LEU A 194 -13.70 -13.58 -22.06
CA LEU A 194 -12.79 -12.51 -21.65
C LEU A 194 -11.34 -12.94 -21.73
N LEU A 195 -11.03 -14.18 -21.28
CA LEU A 195 -9.68 -14.73 -21.28
C LEU A 195 -9.14 -14.93 -22.72
N GLU A 196 -9.96 -15.46 -23.61
CA GLU A 196 -9.64 -15.60 -25.04
C GLU A 196 -9.33 -14.26 -25.70
N ARG A 197 -10.15 -13.24 -25.44
CA ARG A 197 -9.90 -11.86 -25.94
C ARG A 197 -8.60 -11.27 -25.40
N ALA A 198 -8.20 -11.65 -24.20
CA ALA A 198 -6.94 -11.23 -23.59
C ALA A 198 -5.74 -12.08 -24.04
N GLY A 199 -5.94 -13.17 -24.78
CA GLY A 199 -4.89 -14.12 -25.15
C GLY A 199 -4.36 -14.88 -23.95
N ILE A 200 -5.22 -15.26 -23.00
CA ILE A 200 -4.89 -15.96 -21.77
C ILE A 200 -5.59 -17.31 -21.74
N GLU A 201 -4.85 -18.38 -21.50
CA GLU A 201 -5.41 -19.73 -21.40
C GLU A 201 -6.40 -19.84 -20.23
N PRO A 202 -7.66 -20.28 -20.46
CA PRO A 202 -8.72 -20.31 -19.45
C PRO A 202 -8.46 -21.26 -18.27
N GLU A 203 -7.62 -22.27 -18.45
CA GLU A 203 -7.22 -23.28 -17.46
C GLU A 203 -6.16 -22.78 -16.47
N ARG A 204 -5.49 -21.68 -16.78
CA ARG A 204 -4.50 -21.08 -15.86
C ARG A 204 -5.16 -20.66 -14.55
N ARG A 205 -4.33 -20.50 -13.53
CA ARG A 205 -4.74 -19.97 -12.22
C ARG A 205 -4.25 -18.52 -12.05
N ALA A 206 -4.96 -17.75 -11.23
CA ALA A 206 -4.65 -16.35 -11.00
C ALA A 206 -3.20 -16.11 -10.55
N GLU A 207 -2.66 -16.98 -9.70
CA GLU A 207 -1.29 -16.87 -9.22
C GLU A 207 -0.21 -16.99 -10.30
N THR A 208 -0.54 -17.53 -11.48
CA THR A 208 0.43 -17.67 -12.59
C THR A 208 0.45 -16.47 -13.53
N LEU A 209 -0.47 -15.53 -13.40
CA LEU A 209 -0.54 -14.38 -14.28
C LEU A 209 0.44 -13.29 -13.86
N ALA A 210 1.14 -12.73 -14.84
CA ALA A 210 1.91 -11.50 -14.66
C ALA A 210 0.99 -10.28 -14.47
N VAL A 211 1.51 -9.23 -13.85
CA VAL A 211 0.76 -7.97 -13.64
C VAL A 211 0.25 -7.38 -14.97
N ALA A 212 1.04 -7.45 -16.05
CA ALA A 212 0.65 -6.98 -17.38
C ALA A 212 -0.52 -7.78 -17.99
N GLU A 213 -0.68 -9.05 -17.60
CA GLU A 213 -1.82 -9.87 -18.05
C GLU A 213 -3.10 -9.45 -17.33
N PHE A 214 -3.01 -9.09 -16.03
CA PHE A 214 -4.12 -8.48 -15.30
C PHE A 214 -4.49 -7.10 -15.88
N ASP A 215 -3.51 -6.27 -16.28
CA ASP A 215 -3.77 -4.98 -16.93
C ASP A 215 -4.56 -5.17 -18.24
N ARG A 216 -4.17 -6.12 -19.10
CA ARG A 216 -4.92 -6.44 -20.31
C ARG A 216 -6.36 -6.87 -20.02
N LEU A 217 -6.57 -7.73 -19.04
CA LEU A 217 -7.92 -8.15 -18.63
C LEU A 217 -8.75 -6.98 -18.13
N ALA A 218 -8.16 -6.11 -17.29
CA ALA A 218 -8.86 -4.96 -16.75
C ALA A 218 -9.30 -3.96 -17.83
N ARG A 219 -8.48 -3.78 -18.88
CA ARG A 219 -8.80 -2.89 -20.01
C ARG A 219 -9.86 -3.45 -20.98
N LEU A 220 -10.15 -4.73 -20.90
CA LEU A 220 -11.19 -5.39 -21.70
C LEU A 220 -12.54 -5.46 -20.98
N LEU A 221 -12.61 -5.09 -19.71
CA LEU A 221 -13.81 -5.03 -18.86
C LEU A 221 -14.47 -3.66 -18.89
#